data_8ba2307cc75f5fc483b67890e6eb30a1
#
_entry.id   8ba2307cc75f5fc483b67890e6eb30a1
#
_cell.length_a   1.000
_cell.length_b   1.000
_cell.length_c   1.000
_cell.angle_alpha   90.00
_cell.angle_beta   90.00
_cell.angle_gamma   90.00
#
_symmetry.space_group_name_H-M   'P 1'
#
loop_
_entity.id
_entity.type
_entity.pdbx_description
1 polymer ?
#
loop_
_entity_poly.entity_id
_entity_poly.type
_entity_poly.pdbx_seq_one_letter_code
_entity_poly.pdbx_strand_id
1 'polypeptide(L)'
;MIMITGASGTVGRAVLDEVRKSGKPFRAMYRSSNDGRKAPPGVSTVQADFADKNSLRQAFEGVGAAYLVCSPIPQLVELESNGIDVCLEVGVRHVVLNSALGAADYSKSFPSWHRKVEDKLKASKLSCTIVRPNSFMQNLVAYNAPSIRAQNAFYAAMGNAKLSLIDVRDLAAVIAKALISPAEHAGKTYELNGPEAFTYAQIADKISRAVGRPVRFVDIPEEAQRKTMLDMGMPEWQVTALLDLQQYYSILGKGGEVTQVLPDLLGRSPITLDQFLAEFKDSFRSQAAGA
;
A
#
# COMPACT_ATOMS: atom_id res chain seq x y z
N MET A 1 -5.92 19.32 13.31
CA MET A 1 -5.61 19.17 11.87
C MET A 1 -4.96 17.81 11.65
N ILE A 2 -5.39 17.06 10.63
CA ILE A 2 -4.75 15.80 10.21
C ILE A 2 -3.93 16.08 8.95
N MET A 3 -2.70 15.57 8.86
CA MET A 3 -1.89 15.57 7.64
C MET A 3 -1.95 14.22 6.96
N ILE A 4 -2.19 14.20 5.64
CA ILE A 4 -2.15 13.00 4.81
C ILE A 4 -1.04 13.17 3.78
N THR A 5 0.06 12.43 3.95
CA THR A 5 1.15 12.39 2.96
C THR A 5 0.85 11.36 1.88
N GLY A 6 1.60 11.39 0.77
CA GLY A 6 1.38 10.45 -0.33
C GLY A 6 -0.01 10.53 -0.95
N ALA A 7 -0.69 11.68 -0.88
CA ALA A 7 -2.09 11.87 -1.27
C ALA A 7 -2.38 11.59 -2.77
N SER A 8 -1.37 11.60 -3.63
CA SER A 8 -1.49 11.20 -5.05
C SER A 8 -1.38 9.69 -5.29
N GLY A 9 -0.87 8.93 -4.30
CA GLY A 9 -0.69 7.49 -4.39
C GLY A 9 -1.96 6.69 -4.11
N THR A 10 -1.93 5.39 -4.38
CA THR A 10 -3.07 4.48 -4.23
C THR A 10 -3.61 4.46 -2.79
N VAL A 11 -2.75 4.28 -1.79
CA VAL A 11 -3.19 4.24 -0.38
C VAL A 11 -3.55 5.64 0.12
N GLY A 12 -2.68 6.65 -0.12
CA GLY A 12 -2.91 8.01 0.37
C GLY A 12 -4.23 8.62 -0.13
N ARG A 13 -4.62 8.34 -1.37
CA ARG A 13 -5.91 8.77 -1.93
C ARG A 13 -7.08 8.11 -1.20
N ALA A 14 -7.01 6.80 -0.96
CA ALA A 14 -8.05 6.08 -0.23
C ALA A 14 -8.16 6.59 1.22
N VAL A 15 -7.03 6.86 1.89
CA VAL A 15 -7.00 7.46 3.24
C VAL A 15 -7.64 8.85 3.24
N LEU A 16 -7.35 9.68 2.22
CA LEU A 16 -7.96 10.99 2.06
C LEU A 16 -9.48 10.89 1.97
N ASP A 17 -10.00 9.95 1.16
CA ASP A 17 -11.44 9.74 0.99
C ASP A 17 -12.09 9.27 2.31
N GLU A 18 -11.44 8.41 3.08
CA GLU A 18 -11.95 7.95 4.38
C GLU A 18 -11.93 9.06 5.44
N VAL A 19 -10.83 9.82 5.55
CA VAL A 19 -10.72 10.93 6.50
C VAL A 19 -11.74 12.02 6.18
N ARG A 20 -11.99 12.30 4.89
CA ARG A 20 -13.02 13.27 4.46
C ARG A 20 -14.41 12.93 4.97
N LYS A 21 -14.78 11.64 5.01
CA LYS A 21 -16.08 11.19 5.54
C LYS A 21 -16.27 11.51 7.02
N SER A 22 -15.17 11.66 7.77
CA SER A 22 -15.24 11.95 9.21
C SER A 22 -15.59 13.41 9.55
N GLY A 23 -15.53 14.32 8.57
CA GLY A 23 -15.70 15.75 8.81
C GLY A 23 -14.58 16.41 9.61
N LYS A 24 -13.52 15.68 10.00
CA LYS A 24 -12.37 16.25 10.71
C LYS A 24 -11.55 17.12 9.76
N PRO A 25 -11.00 18.25 10.24
CA PRO A 25 -10.13 19.10 9.40
C PRO A 25 -8.84 18.34 9.05
N PHE A 26 -8.51 18.30 7.76
CA PHE A 26 -7.30 17.65 7.26
C PHE A 26 -6.66 18.46 6.14
N ARG A 27 -5.40 18.14 5.83
CA ARG A 27 -4.61 18.70 4.75
C ARG A 27 -3.93 17.57 3.99
N ALA A 28 -4.00 17.61 2.66
CA ALA A 28 -3.37 16.63 1.78
C ALA A 28 -2.02 17.15 1.25
N MET A 29 -0.95 16.42 1.47
CA MET A 29 0.39 16.79 1.02
C MET A 29 0.68 16.21 -0.36
N TYR A 30 1.12 17.07 -1.27
CA TYR A 30 1.55 16.71 -2.61
C TYR A 30 2.98 17.18 -2.84
N ARG A 31 3.77 16.41 -3.59
CA ARG A 31 5.15 16.78 -3.93
C ARG A 31 5.21 17.91 -4.96
N SER A 32 4.25 17.97 -5.87
CA SER A 32 4.17 19.04 -6.86
C SER A 32 2.81 19.73 -6.85
N SER A 33 2.80 21.00 -7.26
CA SER A 33 1.56 21.77 -7.45
C SER A 33 0.65 21.16 -8.52
N ASN A 34 1.21 20.51 -9.54
CA ASN A 34 0.45 19.83 -10.58
C ASN A 34 -0.34 18.63 -10.05
N ASP A 35 0.26 17.87 -9.11
CA ASP A 35 -0.45 16.77 -8.44
C ASP A 35 -1.53 17.32 -7.49
N GLY A 36 -1.26 18.41 -6.80
CA GLY A 36 -2.22 19.09 -5.93
C GLY A 36 -3.47 19.59 -6.65
N ARG A 37 -3.35 20.00 -7.92
CA ARG A 37 -4.52 20.40 -8.75
C ARG A 37 -5.49 19.24 -9.04
N LYS A 38 -5.05 18.00 -8.89
CA LYS A 38 -5.87 16.79 -9.05
C LYS A 38 -6.57 16.38 -7.75
N ALA A 39 -6.39 17.16 -6.67
CA ALA A 39 -7.09 16.91 -5.41
C ALA A 39 -8.62 17.07 -5.61
N PRO A 40 -9.44 16.28 -4.89
CA PRO A 40 -10.87 16.46 -4.92
C PRO A 40 -11.28 17.87 -4.51
N PRO A 41 -12.38 18.41 -5.03
CA PRO A 41 -12.88 19.72 -4.63
C PRO A 41 -13.06 19.86 -3.11
N GLY A 42 -12.68 21.01 -2.57
CA GLY A 42 -12.78 21.30 -1.13
C GLY A 42 -11.71 20.68 -0.25
N VAL A 43 -10.73 19.97 -0.80
CA VAL A 43 -9.60 19.44 -0.05
C VAL A 43 -8.53 20.52 0.13
N SER A 44 -8.14 20.81 1.38
CA SER A 44 -6.99 21.68 1.68
C SER A 44 -5.70 20.95 1.25
N THR A 45 -4.92 21.58 0.40
CA THR A 45 -3.66 21.01 -0.13
C THR A 45 -2.45 21.80 0.31
N VAL A 46 -1.31 21.14 0.42
CA VAL A 46 -0.01 21.75 0.64
C VAL A 46 1.04 21.06 -0.21
N GLN A 47 2.01 21.83 -0.69
CA GLN A 47 3.17 21.27 -1.39
C GLN A 47 4.32 21.13 -0.40
N ALA A 48 4.88 19.93 -0.32
CA ALA A 48 6.11 19.64 0.42
C ALA A 48 6.77 18.35 -0.10
N ASP A 49 8.07 18.22 0.14
CA ASP A 49 8.86 17.05 -0.22
C ASP A 49 9.57 16.49 1.02
N PHE A 50 9.55 15.16 1.19
CA PHE A 50 10.28 14.49 2.25
C PHE A 50 11.80 14.74 2.19
N ALA A 51 12.36 15.09 1.04
CA ALA A 51 13.76 15.47 0.88
C ALA A 51 14.06 16.88 1.40
N ASP A 52 13.03 17.73 1.59
CA ASP A 52 13.18 19.11 2.06
C ASP A 52 12.47 19.32 3.40
N LYS A 53 13.25 19.23 4.50
CA LYS A 53 12.74 19.43 5.86
C LYS A 53 12.12 20.82 6.08
N ASN A 54 12.54 21.86 5.35
CA ASN A 54 11.95 23.19 5.50
C ASN A 54 10.53 23.21 4.93
N SER A 55 10.32 22.61 3.76
CA SER A 55 8.97 22.47 3.20
C SER A 55 8.07 21.63 4.10
N LEU A 56 8.61 20.57 4.71
CA LEU A 56 7.87 19.74 5.66
C LEU A 56 7.46 20.55 6.92
N ARG A 57 8.38 21.33 7.53
CA ARG A 57 8.05 22.15 8.71
C ARG A 57 6.87 23.07 8.43
N GLN A 58 6.89 23.78 7.30
CA GLN A 58 5.80 24.64 6.89
C GLN A 58 4.48 23.87 6.67
N ALA A 59 4.58 22.72 6.01
CA ALA A 59 3.40 21.89 5.74
C ALA A 59 2.76 21.32 7.01
N PHE A 60 3.58 20.96 8.01
CA PHE A 60 3.13 20.30 9.23
C PHE A 60 2.78 21.28 10.37
N GLU A 61 2.87 22.57 10.15
CA GLU A 61 2.47 23.58 11.13
C GLU A 61 1.00 23.40 11.53
N GLY A 62 0.72 23.29 12.84
CA GLY A 62 -0.61 23.08 13.39
C GLY A 62 -1.21 21.68 13.19
N VAL A 63 -0.42 20.73 12.72
CA VAL A 63 -0.84 19.32 12.55
C VAL A 63 -0.80 18.60 13.90
N GLY A 64 -1.90 17.93 14.25
CA GLY A 64 -1.99 17.15 15.48
C GLY A 64 -1.81 15.65 15.26
N ALA A 65 -2.17 15.14 14.08
CA ALA A 65 -1.96 13.76 13.69
C ALA A 65 -1.50 13.68 12.22
N ALA A 66 -0.61 12.75 11.91
CA ALA A 66 -0.04 12.62 10.57
C ALA A 66 -0.05 11.16 10.09
N TYR A 67 -0.46 10.95 8.85
CA TYR A 67 -0.22 9.72 8.11
C TYR A 67 1.05 9.87 7.30
N LEU A 68 2.05 9.01 7.55
CA LEU A 68 3.32 9.00 6.84
C LEU A 68 3.39 7.81 5.90
N VAL A 69 3.60 8.10 4.63
CA VAL A 69 3.88 7.14 3.56
C VAL A 69 4.66 7.82 2.45
N CYS A 70 5.68 7.16 1.94
CA CYS A 70 6.31 7.54 0.69
C CYS A 70 6.43 6.34 -0.26
N SER A 71 6.91 6.57 -1.48
CA SER A 71 7.16 5.48 -2.45
C SER A 71 8.25 4.55 -1.92
N PRO A 72 8.13 3.22 -2.09
CA PRO A 72 9.13 2.26 -1.65
C PRO A 72 10.35 2.29 -2.60
N ILE A 73 11.20 3.29 -2.44
CA ILE A 73 12.44 3.52 -3.19
C ILE A 73 13.64 3.39 -2.25
N PRO A 74 14.89 3.24 -2.76
CA PRO A 74 16.07 3.07 -1.90
C PRO A 74 16.25 4.17 -0.84
N GLN A 75 15.78 5.38 -1.10
CA GLN A 75 15.84 6.52 -0.18
C GLN A 75 14.71 6.53 0.88
N LEU A 76 13.80 5.53 0.89
CA LEU A 76 12.64 5.50 1.78
C LEU A 76 13.01 5.77 3.24
N VAL A 77 14.10 5.14 3.72
CA VAL A 77 14.52 5.28 5.11
C VAL A 77 14.88 6.73 5.45
N GLU A 78 15.62 7.40 4.58
CA GLU A 78 15.98 8.82 4.76
C GLU A 78 14.74 9.71 4.71
N LEU A 79 13.93 9.55 3.67
CA LEU A 79 12.76 10.38 3.41
C LEU A 79 11.74 10.30 4.55
N GLU A 80 11.34 9.10 4.95
CA GLU A 80 10.39 8.94 6.05
C GLU A 80 11.00 9.34 7.40
N SER A 81 12.33 9.18 7.57
CA SER A 81 13.04 9.69 8.74
C SER A 81 12.96 11.21 8.86
N ASN A 82 13.09 11.93 7.75
CA ASN A 82 12.90 13.38 7.73
C ASN A 82 11.48 13.77 8.18
N GLY A 83 10.48 13.03 7.72
CA GLY A 83 9.09 13.21 8.15
C GLY A 83 8.90 12.99 9.66
N ILE A 84 9.50 11.95 10.23
CA ILE A 84 9.46 11.66 11.66
C ILE A 84 10.14 12.78 12.47
N ASP A 85 11.34 13.22 12.05
CA ASP A 85 12.08 14.29 12.70
C ASP A 85 11.25 15.58 12.73
N VAL A 86 10.67 15.96 11.59
CA VAL A 86 9.83 17.17 11.51
C VAL A 86 8.57 17.03 12.35
N CYS A 87 7.90 15.86 12.34
CA CYS A 87 6.75 15.63 13.24
C CYS A 87 7.11 15.89 14.70
N LEU A 88 8.29 15.45 15.14
CA LEU A 88 8.78 15.70 16.50
C LEU A 88 9.07 17.19 16.74
N GLU A 89 9.77 17.84 15.81
CA GLU A 89 10.15 19.24 15.89
C GLU A 89 8.95 20.21 16.00
N VAL A 90 7.89 19.95 15.22
CA VAL A 90 6.71 20.84 15.18
C VAL A 90 5.59 20.41 16.13
N GLY A 91 5.80 19.37 16.93
CA GLY A 91 4.86 18.92 17.96
C GLY A 91 3.64 18.16 17.46
N VAL A 92 3.77 17.39 16.37
CA VAL A 92 2.75 16.41 15.98
C VAL A 92 2.56 15.41 17.13
N ARG A 93 1.31 15.17 17.53
CA ARG A 93 1.03 14.34 18.71
C ARG A 93 0.89 12.85 18.39
N HIS A 94 0.54 12.50 17.16
CA HIS A 94 0.37 11.11 16.75
C HIS A 94 0.77 10.89 15.28
N VAL A 95 1.47 9.79 15.03
CA VAL A 95 1.88 9.38 13.68
C VAL A 95 1.30 8.01 13.36
N VAL A 96 0.63 7.89 12.23
CA VAL A 96 0.28 6.59 11.63
C VAL A 96 1.26 6.32 10.49
N LEU A 97 2.11 5.31 10.67
CA LEU A 97 3.12 4.93 9.68
C LEU A 97 2.61 3.78 8.81
N ASN A 98 2.68 3.95 7.49
CA ASN A 98 2.48 2.85 6.56
C ASN A 98 3.79 2.08 6.37
N SER A 99 3.85 0.91 6.99
CA SER A 99 4.94 -0.04 6.84
C SER A 99 4.58 -1.13 5.82
N ALA A 100 5.14 -2.32 5.95
CA ALA A 100 4.86 -3.47 5.09
C ALA A 100 4.84 -4.78 5.89
N LEU A 101 4.08 -5.75 5.43
CA LEU A 101 4.21 -7.12 5.90
C LEU A 101 5.65 -7.60 5.70
N GLY A 102 6.19 -8.35 6.65
CA GLY A 102 7.59 -8.81 6.66
C GLY A 102 8.55 -7.83 7.34
N ALA A 103 8.16 -6.61 7.67
CA ALA A 103 9.05 -5.67 8.38
C ALA A 103 9.51 -6.22 9.75
N ALA A 104 8.79 -7.15 10.36
CA ALA A 104 9.18 -7.78 11.62
C ALA A 104 10.30 -8.80 11.49
N ASP A 105 10.29 -9.61 10.43
CA ASP A 105 11.03 -10.86 10.35
C ASP A 105 11.82 -11.08 9.05
N TYR A 106 11.70 -10.16 8.06
CA TYR A 106 12.42 -10.28 6.80
C TYR A 106 13.45 -9.16 6.61
N SER A 107 14.70 -9.55 6.35
CA SER A 107 15.84 -8.64 6.35
C SER A 107 16.22 -8.08 4.98
N LYS A 108 15.43 -8.39 3.92
CA LYS A 108 15.75 -7.95 2.56
C LYS A 108 14.83 -6.83 2.09
N SER A 109 15.35 -6.01 1.18
CA SER A 109 14.61 -5.00 0.38
C SER A 109 13.52 -4.21 1.12
N PHE A 110 12.32 -4.10 0.58
CA PHE A 110 11.24 -3.26 1.10
C PHE A 110 10.93 -3.50 2.59
N PRO A 111 10.74 -4.76 3.07
CA PRO A 111 10.47 -4.99 4.49
C PRO A 111 11.59 -4.49 5.40
N SER A 112 12.85 -4.68 5.01
CA SER A 112 13.99 -4.20 5.81
C SER A 112 14.09 -2.68 5.88
N TRP A 113 13.71 -1.97 4.82
CA TRP A 113 13.66 -0.51 4.82
C TRP A 113 12.58 0.00 5.77
N HIS A 114 11.38 -0.58 5.68
CA HIS A 114 10.29 -0.25 6.59
C HIS A 114 10.64 -0.54 8.05
N ARG A 115 11.33 -1.66 8.33
CA ARG A 115 11.83 -1.97 9.68
C ARG A 115 12.66 -0.84 10.26
N LYS A 116 13.62 -0.32 9.49
CA LYS A 116 14.49 0.78 9.94
C LYS A 116 13.68 2.04 10.27
N VAL A 117 12.64 2.33 9.49
CA VAL A 117 11.74 3.47 9.76
C VAL A 117 10.90 3.23 11.02
N GLU A 118 10.36 2.01 11.18
CA GLU A 118 9.64 1.64 12.40
C GLU A 118 10.51 1.79 13.66
N ASP A 119 11.76 1.31 13.60
CA ASP A 119 12.70 1.37 14.73
C ASP A 119 13.00 2.84 15.08
N LYS A 120 13.22 3.70 14.07
CA LYS A 120 13.38 5.15 14.29
C LYS A 120 12.13 5.77 14.91
N LEU A 121 10.94 5.47 14.39
CA LEU A 121 9.68 6.01 14.92
C LEU A 121 9.46 5.60 16.38
N LYS A 122 9.69 4.34 16.71
CA LYS A 122 9.59 3.82 18.08
C LYS A 122 10.58 4.49 19.03
N ALA A 123 11.82 4.73 18.55
CA ALA A 123 12.87 5.42 19.34
C ALA A 123 12.58 6.92 19.54
N SER A 124 11.77 7.55 18.68
CA SER A 124 11.49 8.99 18.72
C SER A 124 10.60 9.43 19.87
N LYS A 125 9.94 8.49 20.57
CA LYS A 125 8.94 8.73 21.63
C LYS A 125 7.65 9.42 21.14
N LEU A 126 7.45 9.60 19.84
CA LEU A 126 6.17 10.02 19.29
C LEU A 126 5.10 8.94 19.57
N SER A 127 3.91 9.36 19.95
CA SER A 127 2.78 8.46 19.93
C SER A 127 2.56 7.97 18.50
N CYS A 128 2.49 6.66 18.28
CA CYS A 128 2.38 6.14 16.93
C CYS A 128 1.51 4.89 16.82
N THR A 129 0.98 4.69 15.62
CA THR A 129 0.39 3.44 15.15
C THR A 129 1.14 3.00 13.90
N ILE A 130 1.48 1.73 13.79
CA ILE A 130 2.14 1.16 12.62
C ILE A 130 1.19 0.19 11.96
N VAL A 131 0.98 0.34 10.64
CA VAL A 131 0.22 -0.63 9.85
C VAL A 131 1.17 -1.34 8.89
N ARG A 132 1.11 -2.68 8.88
CA ARG A 132 1.88 -3.58 8.02
C ARG A 132 0.93 -4.30 7.07
N PRO A 133 0.51 -3.67 5.98
CA PRO A 133 -0.40 -4.31 5.04
C PRO A 133 0.29 -5.44 4.28
N ASN A 134 -0.49 -6.46 3.95
CA ASN A 134 -0.18 -7.45 2.93
C ASN A 134 -0.33 -6.82 1.53
N SER A 135 -0.02 -7.59 0.48
CA SER A 135 -0.16 -7.16 -0.91
C SER A 135 -1.60 -6.74 -1.25
N PHE A 136 -1.74 -5.76 -2.13
CA PHE A 136 -3.03 -5.12 -2.43
C PHE A 136 -3.78 -5.81 -3.57
N MET A 137 -5.11 -5.93 -3.46
CA MET A 137 -5.96 -6.36 -4.58
C MET A 137 -5.79 -5.44 -5.80
N GLN A 138 -5.56 -4.15 -5.58
CA GLN A 138 -5.33 -3.15 -6.64
C GLN A 138 -4.10 -3.47 -7.51
N ASN A 139 -3.13 -4.24 -6.98
CA ASN A 139 -1.97 -4.69 -7.75
C ASN A 139 -2.36 -5.60 -8.92
N LEU A 140 -3.46 -6.36 -8.78
CA LEU A 140 -3.99 -7.17 -9.87
C LEU A 140 -4.38 -6.31 -11.08
N VAL A 141 -4.98 -5.15 -10.83
CA VAL A 141 -5.35 -4.19 -11.89
C VAL A 141 -4.10 -3.49 -12.44
N ALA A 142 -3.21 -3.04 -11.56
CA ALA A 142 -2.05 -2.25 -11.98
C ALA A 142 -1.01 -3.05 -12.76
N TYR A 143 -0.73 -4.29 -12.33
CA TYR A 143 0.40 -5.07 -12.86
C TYR A 143 -0.02 -6.29 -13.69
N ASN A 144 -1.17 -6.92 -13.38
CA ASN A 144 -1.57 -8.14 -14.08
C ASN A 144 -2.59 -7.90 -15.19
N ALA A 145 -3.47 -6.90 -15.05
CA ALA A 145 -4.51 -6.66 -16.06
C ALA A 145 -3.99 -6.38 -17.47
N PRO A 146 -2.86 -5.69 -17.70
CA PRO A 146 -2.32 -5.52 -19.06
C PRO A 146 -2.06 -6.83 -19.79
N SER A 147 -1.35 -7.78 -19.16
CA SER A 147 -1.06 -9.08 -19.75
C SER A 147 -2.33 -9.95 -19.87
N ILE A 148 -3.22 -9.88 -18.90
CA ILE A 148 -4.53 -10.58 -18.95
C ILE A 148 -5.35 -10.09 -20.14
N ARG A 149 -5.40 -8.79 -20.41
CA ARG A 149 -6.10 -8.24 -21.59
C ARG A 149 -5.50 -8.70 -22.91
N ALA A 150 -4.16 -8.71 -22.97
CA ALA A 150 -3.43 -9.03 -24.21
C ALA A 150 -3.36 -10.53 -24.49
N GLN A 151 -3.19 -11.37 -23.46
CA GLN A 151 -2.78 -12.75 -23.62
C GLN A 151 -3.67 -13.76 -22.87
N ASN A 152 -4.70 -13.31 -22.17
CA ASN A 152 -5.50 -14.13 -21.27
C ASN A 152 -4.65 -14.85 -20.18
N ALA A 153 -3.52 -14.26 -19.80
CA ALA A 153 -2.59 -14.84 -18.85
C ALA A 153 -1.84 -13.78 -18.08
N PHE A 154 -1.34 -14.13 -16.91
CA PHE A 154 -0.34 -13.37 -16.17
C PHE A 154 0.72 -14.31 -15.59
N TYR A 155 1.88 -13.75 -15.30
CA TYR A 155 3.10 -14.51 -15.08
C TYR A 155 3.78 -14.05 -13.78
N ALA A 156 4.25 -14.99 -12.96
CA ALA A 156 5.09 -14.72 -11.80
C ALA A 156 5.79 -15.99 -11.32
N ALA A 157 6.87 -15.84 -10.56
CA ALA A 157 7.58 -16.93 -9.88
C ALA A 157 6.97 -17.14 -8.48
N MET A 158 5.73 -17.62 -8.41
CA MET A 158 4.98 -17.73 -7.15
C MET A 158 4.61 -19.16 -6.79
N GLY A 159 4.75 -20.11 -7.71
CA GLY A 159 4.35 -21.51 -7.47
C GLY A 159 2.95 -21.61 -6.87
N ASN A 160 2.86 -22.33 -5.77
CA ASN A 160 1.62 -22.52 -5.01
C ASN A 160 1.51 -21.63 -3.76
N ALA A 161 2.32 -20.57 -3.67
CA ALA A 161 2.23 -19.63 -2.55
C ALA A 161 0.85 -18.97 -2.48
N LYS A 162 0.34 -18.86 -1.27
CA LYS A 162 -0.94 -18.19 -1.01
C LYS A 162 -0.70 -16.74 -0.57
N LEU A 163 -1.55 -15.85 -1.02
CA LEU A 163 -1.60 -14.46 -0.60
C LEU A 163 -3.00 -14.11 -0.09
N SER A 164 -3.05 -13.47 1.06
CA SER A 164 -4.28 -12.86 1.59
C SER A 164 -4.29 -11.38 1.22
N LEU A 165 -4.68 -11.12 -0.05
CA LEU A 165 -4.69 -9.76 -0.61
C LEU A 165 -5.69 -8.87 0.14
N ILE A 166 -5.25 -7.67 0.53
CA ILE A 166 -6.10 -6.68 1.18
C ILE A 166 -6.59 -5.64 0.16
N ASP A 167 -7.86 -5.23 0.25
CA ASP A 167 -8.33 -4.05 -0.49
C ASP A 167 -7.81 -2.78 0.19
N VAL A 168 -7.26 -1.86 -0.61
CA VAL A 168 -6.71 -0.58 -0.12
C VAL A 168 -7.75 0.25 0.63
N ARG A 169 -9.05 0.10 0.33
CA ARG A 169 -10.14 0.81 1.03
C ARG A 169 -10.29 0.33 2.48
N ASP A 170 -10.10 -0.97 2.73
CA ASP A 170 -10.11 -1.51 4.09
C ASP A 170 -8.88 -1.05 4.89
N LEU A 171 -7.70 -1.07 4.27
CA LEU A 171 -6.49 -0.51 4.84
C LEU A 171 -6.69 0.97 5.20
N ALA A 172 -7.24 1.75 4.28
CA ALA A 172 -7.50 3.19 4.46
C ALA A 172 -8.48 3.46 5.60
N ALA A 173 -9.52 2.63 5.75
CA ALA A 173 -10.47 2.74 6.87
C ALA A 173 -9.80 2.54 8.24
N VAL A 174 -8.87 1.57 8.35
CA VAL A 174 -8.09 1.36 9.58
C VAL A 174 -7.17 2.54 9.86
N ILE A 175 -6.45 3.03 8.84
CA ILE A 175 -5.57 4.21 8.96
C ILE A 175 -6.38 5.43 9.40
N ALA A 176 -7.53 5.68 8.78
CA ALA A 176 -8.40 6.79 9.14
C ALA A 176 -8.88 6.71 10.60
N LYS A 177 -9.28 5.53 11.09
CA LYS A 177 -9.63 5.33 12.51
C LYS A 177 -8.47 5.70 13.43
N ALA A 178 -7.24 5.25 13.12
CA ALA A 178 -6.06 5.55 13.92
C ALA A 178 -5.72 7.06 13.94
N LEU A 179 -5.98 7.78 12.84
CA LEU A 179 -5.79 9.22 12.76
C LEU A 179 -6.88 10.02 13.52
N ILE A 180 -8.11 9.51 13.54
CA ILE A 180 -9.28 10.19 14.12
C ILE A 180 -9.37 9.92 15.62
N SER A 181 -9.02 8.72 16.08
CA SER A 181 -9.05 8.25 17.47
C SER A 181 -7.66 7.78 17.94
N PRO A 182 -6.63 8.64 17.97
CA PRO A 182 -5.25 8.25 18.25
C PRO A 182 -5.07 7.48 19.57
N ALA A 183 -5.82 7.82 20.60
CA ALA A 183 -5.69 7.21 21.92
C ALA A 183 -6.01 5.71 21.93
N GLU A 184 -6.92 5.25 21.05
CA GLU A 184 -7.32 3.84 20.95
C GLU A 184 -6.27 2.99 20.23
N HIS A 185 -5.40 3.63 19.42
CA HIS A 185 -4.44 2.97 18.54
C HIS A 185 -2.97 3.24 18.89
N ALA A 186 -2.71 4.09 19.90
CA ALA A 186 -1.36 4.46 20.30
C ALA A 186 -0.53 3.25 20.73
N GLY A 187 0.69 3.15 20.22
CA GLY A 187 1.64 2.06 20.51
C GLY A 187 1.31 0.73 19.81
N LYS A 188 0.25 0.68 19.00
CA LYS A 188 -0.16 -0.54 18.30
C LYS A 188 0.59 -0.71 16.98
N THR A 189 0.88 -1.97 16.65
CA THR A 189 1.34 -2.41 15.33
C THR A 189 0.35 -3.44 14.81
N TYR A 190 -0.23 -3.19 13.64
CA TYR A 190 -1.25 -4.05 13.04
C TYR A 190 -0.71 -4.68 11.76
N GLU A 191 -0.64 -6.01 11.69
CA GLU A 191 -0.46 -6.74 10.45
C GLU A 191 -1.82 -6.95 9.81
N LEU A 192 -2.01 -6.39 8.62
CA LEU A 192 -3.33 -6.31 7.98
C LEU A 192 -3.35 -7.21 6.75
N ASN A 193 -4.00 -8.34 6.91
CA ASN A 193 -4.21 -9.34 5.89
C ASN A 193 -5.64 -9.25 5.33
N GLY A 194 -5.83 -9.64 4.07
CA GLY A 194 -7.15 -9.78 3.49
C GLY A 194 -7.95 -10.92 4.12
N PRO A 195 -9.27 -10.99 3.85
CA PRO A 195 -10.16 -11.95 4.49
C PRO A 195 -10.00 -13.40 3.98
N GLU A 196 -9.27 -13.59 2.88
CA GLU A 196 -9.15 -14.88 2.19
C GLU A 196 -7.73 -15.03 1.63
N ALA A 197 -7.22 -16.26 1.57
CA ALA A 197 -5.90 -16.56 1.04
C ALA A 197 -6.00 -17.46 -0.21
N PHE A 198 -5.43 -17.00 -1.33
CA PHE A 198 -5.48 -17.69 -2.62
C PHE A 198 -4.09 -17.84 -3.25
N THR A 199 -3.88 -18.94 -3.96
CA THR A 199 -2.79 -19.05 -4.92
C THR A 199 -3.08 -18.20 -6.16
N TYR A 200 -2.05 -17.86 -6.94
CA TYR A 200 -2.26 -17.14 -8.20
C TYR A 200 -3.11 -17.94 -9.22
N ALA A 201 -3.03 -19.28 -9.19
CA ALA A 201 -3.93 -20.11 -10.00
C ALA A 201 -5.40 -19.92 -9.59
N GLN A 202 -5.70 -19.94 -8.29
CA GLN A 202 -7.05 -19.67 -7.79
C GLN A 202 -7.52 -18.23 -8.09
N ILE A 203 -6.62 -17.26 -8.04
CA ILE A 203 -6.92 -15.87 -8.45
C ILE A 203 -7.27 -15.81 -9.94
N ALA A 204 -6.51 -16.53 -10.80
CA ALA A 204 -6.80 -16.63 -12.23
C ALA A 204 -8.20 -17.23 -12.50
N ASP A 205 -8.58 -18.28 -11.76
CA ASP A 205 -9.92 -18.86 -11.85
C ASP A 205 -11.03 -17.89 -11.44
N LYS A 206 -10.80 -17.09 -10.38
CA LYS A 206 -11.74 -16.05 -9.96
C LYS A 206 -11.86 -14.94 -11.00
N ILE A 207 -10.75 -14.48 -11.57
CA ILE A 207 -10.75 -13.51 -12.68
C ILE A 207 -11.50 -14.08 -13.89
N SER A 208 -11.25 -15.36 -14.25
CA SER A 208 -11.94 -16.05 -15.37
C SER A 208 -13.45 -15.99 -15.22
N ARG A 209 -13.96 -16.28 -14.01
CA ARG A 209 -15.40 -16.19 -13.72
C ARG A 209 -15.92 -14.77 -13.83
N ALA A 210 -15.17 -13.78 -13.31
CA ALA A 210 -15.59 -12.37 -13.34
C ALA A 210 -15.67 -11.80 -14.76
N VAL A 211 -14.77 -12.21 -15.66
CA VAL A 211 -14.72 -11.68 -17.05
C VAL A 211 -15.45 -12.57 -18.07
N GLY A 212 -15.86 -13.79 -17.68
CA GLY A 212 -16.59 -14.72 -18.54
C GLY A 212 -15.72 -15.37 -19.63
N ARG A 213 -14.41 -15.46 -19.43
CA ARG A 213 -13.47 -16.12 -20.36
C ARG A 213 -12.29 -16.72 -19.61
N PRO A 214 -11.62 -17.76 -20.15
CA PRO A 214 -10.46 -18.34 -19.49
C PRO A 214 -9.32 -17.34 -19.32
N VAL A 215 -8.80 -17.23 -18.10
CA VAL A 215 -7.57 -16.53 -17.75
C VAL A 215 -6.66 -17.49 -17.01
N ARG A 216 -5.38 -17.51 -17.32
CA ARG A 216 -4.43 -18.45 -16.74
C ARG A 216 -3.34 -17.73 -15.96
N PHE A 217 -2.95 -18.30 -14.85
CA PHE A 217 -1.67 -18.04 -14.21
C PHE A 217 -0.63 -18.97 -14.83
N VAL A 218 0.52 -18.43 -15.18
CA VAL A 218 1.68 -19.19 -15.67
C VAL A 218 2.81 -18.98 -14.68
N ASP A 219 3.14 -20.04 -13.95
CA ASP A 219 4.30 -20.02 -13.08
C ASP A 219 5.57 -20.08 -13.93
N ILE A 220 6.48 -19.13 -13.70
CA ILE A 220 7.73 -18.99 -14.48
C ILE A 220 8.93 -19.02 -13.52
N PRO A 221 10.11 -19.43 -13.99
CA PRO A 221 11.32 -19.30 -13.19
C PRO A 221 11.62 -17.84 -12.83
N GLU A 222 12.14 -17.61 -11.62
CA GLU A 222 12.50 -16.26 -11.14
C GLU A 222 13.42 -15.53 -12.11
N GLU A 223 14.39 -16.25 -12.70
CA GLU A 223 15.33 -15.69 -13.69
C GLU A 223 14.61 -15.17 -14.96
N ALA A 224 13.59 -15.88 -15.42
CA ALA A 224 12.78 -15.45 -16.55
C ALA A 224 11.95 -14.19 -16.20
N GLN A 225 11.43 -14.13 -14.98
CA GLN A 225 10.72 -12.95 -14.49
C GLN A 225 11.66 -11.75 -14.36
N ARG A 226 12.86 -11.95 -13.77
CA ARG A 226 13.92 -10.94 -13.67
C ARG A 226 14.25 -10.34 -15.02
N LYS A 227 14.54 -11.22 -16.00
CA LYS A 227 14.85 -10.79 -17.36
C LYS A 227 13.72 -9.96 -17.95
N THR A 228 12.48 -10.42 -17.85
CA THR A 228 11.32 -9.70 -18.39
C THR A 228 11.16 -8.31 -17.78
N MET A 229 11.31 -8.18 -16.45
CA MET A 229 11.23 -6.88 -15.78
C MET A 229 12.32 -5.92 -16.23
N LEU A 230 13.55 -6.40 -16.40
CA LEU A 230 14.67 -5.60 -16.91
C LEU A 230 14.45 -5.18 -18.36
N ASP A 231 13.99 -6.08 -19.22
CA ASP A 231 13.69 -5.81 -20.63
C ASP A 231 12.56 -4.76 -20.78
N MET A 232 11.64 -4.68 -19.80
CA MET A 232 10.62 -3.63 -19.69
C MET A 232 11.15 -2.29 -19.17
N GLY A 233 12.46 -2.18 -18.89
CA GLY A 233 13.11 -0.96 -18.40
C GLY A 233 12.97 -0.72 -16.89
N MET A 234 12.58 -1.74 -16.12
CA MET A 234 12.53 -1.60 -14.68
C MET A 234 13.95 -1.52 -14.09
N PRO A 235 14.25 -0.57 -13.19
CA PRO A 235 15.56 -0.47 -12.56
C PRO A 235 15.95 -1.74 -11.79
N GLU A 236 17.20 -2.14 -11.84
CA GLU A 236 17.74 -3.36 -11.18
C GLU A 236 17.36 -3.43 -9.68
N TRP A 237 17.48 -2.32 -8.96
CA TRP A 237 17.11 -2.28 -7.53
C TRP A 237 15.64 -2.64 -7.30
N GLN A 238 14.75 -2.21 -8.21
CA GLN A 238 13.31 -2.45 -8.09
C GLN A 238 12.98 -3.89 -8.42
N VAL A 239 13.61 -4.44 -9.46
CA VAL A 239 13.50 -5.87 -9.82
C VAL A 239 13.93 -6.73 -8.65
N THR A 240 15.10 -6.47 -8.08
CA THR A 240 15.60 -7.19 -6.91
C THR A 240 14.64 -7.10 -5.73
N ALA A 241 14.14 -5.91 -5.42
CA ALA A 241 13.25 -5.71 -4.30
C ALA A 241 11.90 -6.43 -4.46
N LEU A 242 11.36 -6.48 -5.68
CA LEU A 242 10.13 -7.21 -5.97
C LEU A 242 10.33 -8.73 -5.89
N LEU A 243 11.44 -9.25 -6.41
CA LEU A 243 11.75 -10.68 -6.33
C LEU A 243 12.04 -11.11 -4.89
N ASP A 244 12.76 -10.32 -4.11
CA ASP A 244 12.95 -10.57 -2.68
C ASP A 244 11.60 -10.66 -1.94
N LEU A 245 10.66 -9.78 -2.25
CA LEU A 245 9.32 -9.83 -1.66
C LEU A 245 8.54 -11.07 -2.11
N GLN A 246 8.68 -11.48 -3.37
CA GLN A 246 8.09 -12.73 -3.86
C GLN A 246 8.68 -13.95 -3.16
N GLN A 247 10.00 -13.97 -2.89
CA GLN A 247 10.64 -15.04 -2.12
C GLN A 247 10.09 -15.13 -0.69
N TYR A 248 9.78 -13.98 -0.07
CA TYR A 248 9.12 -13.95 1.24
C TYR A 248 7.78 -14.69 1.21
N TYR A 249 7.02 -14.56 0.12
CA TYR A 249 5.75 -15.28 -0.05
C TYR A 249 5.95 -16.74 -0.48
N SER A 250 6.76 -17.00 -1.51
CA SER A 250 6.83 -18.29 -2.19
C SER A 250 7.72 -19.30 -1.48
N ILE A 251 8.85 -18.87 -0.92
CA ILE A 251 9.83 -19.75 -0.28
C ILE A 251 9.56 -19.86 1.23
N LEU A 252 9.30 -18.73 1.89
CA LEU A 252 9.06 -18.71 3.33
C LEU A 252 7.59 -18.98 3.70
N GLY A 253 6.70 -19.08 2.71
CA GLY A 253 5.27 -19.36 2.94
C GLY A 253 4.54 -18.24 3.67
N LYS A 254 5.12 -17.03 3.74
CA LYS A 254 4.53 -15.88 4.40
C LYS A 254 3.57 -15.15 3.46
N GLY A 255 2.55 -14.50 4.02
CA GLY A 255 1.57 -13.74 3.23
C GLY A 255 0.23 -14.43 3.00
N GLY A 256 0.12 -15.75 3.30
CA GLY A 256 -1.15 -16.49 3.23
C GLY A 256 -1.95 -16.51 4.54
N GLU A 257 -1.52 -15.77 5.55
CA GLU A 257 -2.21 -15.73 6.83
C GLU A 257 -3.53 -14.96 6.72
N VAL A 258 -4.59 -15.49 7.33
CA VAL A 258 -5.88 -14.83 7.50
C VAL A 258 -6.14 -14.68 8.99
N THR A 259 -6.38 -13.45 9.44
CA THR A 259 -6.54 -13.14 10.86
C THR A 259 -7.84 -12.36 11.12
N GLN A 260 -8.26 -12.27 12.37
CA GLN A 260 -9.41 -11.46 12.78
C GLN A 260 -9.05 -9.97 13.00
N VAL A 261 -7.78 -9.59 12.90
CA VAL A 261 -7.32 -8.22 13.16
C VAL A 261 -8.03 -7.20 12.27
N LEU A 262 -8.11 -7.47 10.96
CA LEU A 262 -8.76 -6.54 10.03
C LEU A 262 -10.29 -6.44 10.26
N PRO A 263 -11.06 -7.54 10.33
CA PRO A 263 -12.50 -7.47 10.65
C PRO A 263 -12.80 -6.74 11.96
N ASP A 264 -12.04 -7.02 13.03
CA ASP A 264 -12.22 -6.40 14.34
C ASP A 264 -11.98 -4.88 14.28
N LEU A 265 -10.92 -4.45 13.61
CA LEU A 265 -10.63 -3.03 13.44
C LEU A 265 -11.67 -2.33 12.56
N LEU A 266 -12.18 -2.99 11.54
CA LEU A 266 -13.22 -2.41 10.67
C LEU A 266 -14.57 -2.34 11.35
N GLY A 267 -14.94 -3.31 12.21
CA GLY A 267 -16.29 -3.49 12.74
C GLY A 267 -17.29 -3.96 11.67
N ARG A 268 -16.80 -4.51 10.58
CA ARG A 268 -17.57 -5.10 9.47
C ARG A 268 -16.71 -6.13 8.73
N SER A 269 -17.33 -6.93 7.87
CA SER A 269 -16.59 -7.81 6.96
C SER A 269 -15.70 -7.00 6.02
N PRO A 270 -14.43 -7.41 5.83
CA PRO A 270 -13.57 -6.85 4.81
C PRO A 270 -14.07 -7.14 3.39
N ILE A 271 -13.61 -6.36 2.43
CA ILE A 271 -13.92 -6.57 1.01
C ILE A 271 -13.26 -7.87 0.54
N THR A 272 -14.07 -8.78 -0.02
CA THR A 272 -13.58 -10.05 -0.57
C THR A 272 -13.00 -9.85 -1.97
N LEU A 273 -12.16 -10.82 -2.41
CA LEU A 273 -11.62 -10.78 -3.76
C LEU A 273 -12.73 -10.85 -4.82
N ASP A 274 -13.81 -11.60 -4.57
CA ASP A 274 -14.93 -11.68 -5.52
C ASP A 274 -15.67 -10.34 -5.64
N GLN A 275 -15.87 -9.62 -4.54
CA GLN A 275 -16.45 -8.26 -4.56
C GLN A 275 -15.56 -7.29 -5.33
N PHE A 276 -14.25 -7.31 -5.07
CA PHE A 276 -13.28 -6.50 -5.81
C PHE A 276 -13.30 -6.80 -7.30
N LEU A 277 -13.26 -8.07 -7.70
CA LEU A 277 -13.27 -8.47 -9.10
C LEU A 277 -14.59 -8.13 -9.81
N ALA A 278 -15.73 -8.21 -9.11
CA ALA A 278 -17.02 -7.80 -9.67
C ALA A 278 -17.02 -6.30 -10.02
N GLU A 279 -16.42 -5.47 -9.17
CA GLU A 279 -16.32 -4.01 -9.38
C GLU A 279 -15.31 -3.66 -10.50
N PHE A 280 -14.15 -4.32 -10.50
CA PHE A 280 -13.05 -4.01 -11.42
C PHE A 280 -12.97 -4.92 -12.65
N LYS A 281 -13.99 -5.73 -12.95
CA LYS A 281 -13.99 -6.69 -14.06
C LYS A 281 -13.60 -6.11 -15.41
N ASP A 282 -14.02 -4.86 -15.68
CA ASP A 282 -13.75 -4.21 -16.97
C ASP A 282 -12.26 -3.88 -17.15
N SER A 283 -11.50 -3.76 -16.05
CA SER A 283 -10.05 -3.61 -16.11
C SER A 283 -9.35 -4.83 -16.68
N PHE A 284 -9.95 -6.00 -16.58
CA PHE A 284 -9.40 -7.28 -17.07
C PHE A 284 -9.97 -7.72 -18.42
N ARG A 285 -11.01 -7.06 -18.94
CA ARG A 285 -11.59 -7.39 -20.24
C ARG A 285 -10.69 -6.94 -21.37
N SER A 286 -10.58 -7.74 -22.44
CA SER A 286 -9.97 -7.27 -23.69
C SER A 286 -10.73 -6.05 -24.19
N GLN A 287 -10.02 -5.01 -24.62
CA GLN A 287 -10.68 -3.98 -25.41
C GLN A 287 -11.27 -4.69 -26.64
N ALA A 288 -12.56 -4.59 -26.86
CA ALA A 288 -13.16 -5.00 -28.12
C ALA A 288 -12.34 -4.29 -29.21
N ALA A 289 -11.77 -5.07 -30.15
CA ALA A 289 -11.18 -4.48 -31.34
C ALA A 289 -12.25 -3.55 -31.91
N GLY A 290 -11.96 -2.25 -31.96
CA GLY A 290 -12.90 -1.25 -32.42
C GLY A 290 -13.45 -1.66 -33.76
N ALA A 291 -14.80 -1.67 -33.85
CA ALA A 291 -15.51 -1.83 -35.09
C ALA A 291 -15.26 -0.63 -36.01
#